data_ba13dd801acf183f914e28a29da56a27
#
_entry.id   ba13dd801acf183f914e28a29da56a27
#
_cell.length_a   1.000
_cell.length_b   1.000
_cell.length_c   1.000
_cell.angle_alpha   90.00
_cell.angle_beta   90.00
_cell.angle_gamma   90.00
#
_symmetry.space_group_name_H-M   'P 1'
#
loop_
_entity.id
_entity.type
_entity.pdbx_description
1 polymer ?
#
loop_
_entity_poly.entity_id
_entity_poly.type
_entity_poly.pdbx_seq_one_letter_code
_entity_poly.pdbx_strand_id
1 'polypeptide(L)' 'MNSTTQITTTEAKRIGKRLVNHWKHKFKVAETATDFKIFMPTATITLTPYEQYLAVFIENQ' A
#
# COMPACT_ATOMS: atom_id res chain seq x y z
N MET A 1 -16.92 3.38 -0.46
CA MET A 1 -16.40 4.26 0.60
C MET A 1 -14.89 4.17 0.65
N ASN A 2 -14.21 5.28 0.76
CA ASN A 2 -12.74 5.31 0.75
C ASN A 2 -12.21 5.70 2.13
N SER A 3 -11.07 5.15 2.47
CA SER A 3 -10.39 5.45 3.73
C SER A 3 -8.93 5.78 3.46
N THR A 4 -8.40 6.71 4.21
CA THR A 4 -6.98 7.05 4.14
C THR A 4 -6.39 7.05 5.54
N THR A 5 -5.13 6.64 5.64
CA THR A 5 -4.39 6.71 6.88
C THR A 5 -2.91 6.91 6.57
N GLN A 6 -2.13 7.21 7.59
CA GLN A 6 -0.70 7.42 7.44
C GLN A 6 0.02 6.70 8.57
N ILE A 7 1.16 6.12 8.23
CA ILE A 7 2.05 5.50 9.20
C ILE A 7 3.33 6.32 9.23
N THR A 8 3.60 6.97 10.36
CA THR A 8 4.80 7.78 10.52
C THR A 8 6.03 6.88 10.57
N THR A 9 6.92 7.03 9.60
CA THR A 9 8.13 6.22 9.52
C THR A 9 9.11 6.86 8.54
N THR A 10 10.39 6.71 8.79
CA THR A 10 11.43 7.09 7.86
C THR A 10 11.77 5.97 6.87
N GLU A 11 11.13 4.80 7.04
CA GLU A 11 11.36 3.63 6.19
C GLU A 11 10.09 3.23 5.43
N ALA A 12 9.34 4.22 4.95
CA ALA A 12 8.05 3.98 4.30
C ALA A 12 8.15 3.02 3.11
N LYS A 13 9.16 3.22 2.27
CA LYS A 13 9.35 2.37 1.09
C LYS A 13 9.62 0.93 1.48
N ARG A 14 10.41 0.71 2.50
CA ARG A 14 10.75 -0.61 3.00
C ARG A 14 9.53 -1.32 3.57
N ILE A 15 8.73 -0.59 4.35
CA ILE A 15 7.49 -1.12 4.92
C ILE A 15 6.48 -1.45 3.82
N GLY A 16 6.31 -0.57 2.86
CA GLY A 16 5.41 -0.80 1.74
C GLY A 16 5.78 -2.04 0.95
N LYS A 17 7.06 -2.20 0.64
CA LYS A 17 7.54 -3.36 -0.09
C LYS A 17 7.34 -4.65 0.71
N ARG A 18 7.54 -4.59 2.01
CA ARG A 18 7.33 -5.73 2.89
C ARG A 18 5.88 -6.18 2.90
N LEU A 19 4.95 -5.22 2.98
CA LEU A 19 3.53 -5.51 2.94
C LEU A 19 3.12 -6.12 1.60
N VAL A 20 3.60 -5.57 0.50
CA VAL A 20 3.32 -6.10 -0.83
C VAL A 20 3.85 -7.53 -0.95
N ASN A 21 5.06 -7.79 -0.49
CA ASN A 21 5.64 -9.13 -0.52
C ASN A 21 4.84 -10.13 0.31
N HIS A 22 4.27 -9.67 1.42
CA HIS A 22 3.43 -10.52 2.25
C HIS A 22 2.12 -10.90 1.55
N TRP A 23 1.49 -9.94 0.88
CA TRP A 23 0.17 -10.13 0.28
C TRP A 23 0.19 -10.69 -1.14
N LYS A 24 1.32 -10.62 -1.83
CA LYS A 24 1.42 -11.08 -3.22
C LYS A 24 1.08 -12.56 -3.41
N HIS A 25 1.14 -13.34 -2.35
CA HIS A 25 0.80 -14.76 -2.40
C HIS A 25 -0.70 -15.01 -2.35
N LYS A 26 -1.47 -14.04 -1.87
CA LYS A 26 -2.93 -14.16 -1.76
C LYS A 26 -3.67 -13.32 -2.77
N PHE A 27 -3.12 -12.17 -3.12
CA PHE A 27 -3.78 -11.20 -3.96
C PHE A 27 -2.84 -10.73 -5.05
N LYS A 28 -3.44 -10.22 -6.11
CA LYS A 28 -2.66 -9.59 -7.16
C LYS A 28 -2.10 -8.27 -6.63
N VAL A 29 -0.84 -8.02 -6.89
CA VAL A 29 -0.20 -6.78 -6.47
C VAL A 29 0.48 -6.13 -7.66
N ALA A 30 0.67 -4.82 -7.60
CA ALA A 30 1.41 -4.06 -8.59
C ALA A 30 2.36 -3.10 -7.89
N GLU A 31 3.52 -2.90 -8.50
CA GLU A 31 4.50 -1.96 -7.99
C GLU A 31 4.84 -0.98 -9.09
N THR A 32 4.71 0.31 -8.80
CA THR A 32 5.11 1.37 -9.71
C THR A 32 6.34 2.06 -9.16
N ALA A 33 6.86 3.07 -9.88
CA ALA A 33 8.02 3.83 -9.42
C ALA A 33 7.74 4.60 -8.12
N THR A 34 6.48 4.90 -7.85
CA THR A 34 6.09 5.76 -6.71
C THR A 34 5.16 5.09 -5.71
N ASP A 35 4.48 4.01 -6.08
CA ASP A 35 3.47 3.41 -5.21
C ASP A 35 3.48 1.89 -5.30
N PHE A 36 2.78 1.29 -4.33
CA PHE A 36 2.46 -0.14 -4.35
C PHE A 36 0.95 -0.29 -4.29
N LYS A 37 0.40 -1.26 -5.03
CA LYS A 37 -1.03 -1.52 -5.01
C LYS A 37 -1.30 -2.99 -4.71
N ILE A 38 -2.33 -3.23 -3.91
CA ILE A 38 -2.80 -4.58 -3.59
C ILE A 38 -4.26 -4.66 -4.00
N PHE A 39 -4.55 -5.57 -4.93
CA PHE A 39 -5.90 -5.72 -5.48
C PHE A 39 -6.63 -6.85 -4.76
N MET A 40 -7.54 -6.49 -3.87
CA MET A 40 -8.38 -7.44 -3.15
C MET A 40 -9.76 -7.50 -3.80
N PRO A 41 -10.52 -8.59 -3.59
CA PRO A 41 -11.85 -8.71 -4.23
C PRO A 41 -12.82 -7.60 -3.86
N THR A 42 -12.72 -7.03 -2.67
CA THR A 42 -13.64 -6.01 -2.19
C THR A 42 -13.00 -4.64 -2.03
N ALA A 43 -11.70 -4.51 -2.26
CA ALA A 43 -11.02 -3.24 -2.06
C ALA A 43 -9.69 -3.22 -2.81
N THR A 44 -9.22 -2.00 -3.08
CA THR A 44 -7.87 -1.78 -3.60
C THR A 44 -7.11 -0.95 -2.59
N ILE A 45 -5.93 -1.41 -2.20
CA ILE A 45 -5.08 -0.70 -1.26
C ILE A 45 -3.91 -0.10 -2.02
N THR A 46 -3.72 1.21 -1.90
CA THR A 46 -2.60 1.91 -2.50
C THR A 46 -1.68 2.41 -1.38
N LEU A 47 -0.41 2.04 -1.46
CA LEU A 47 0.61 2.43 -0.50
C LEU A 47 1.58 3.37 -1.19
N THR A 48 1.65 4.61 -0.72
CA THR A 48 2.55 5.61 -1.30
C THR A 48 3.61 5.99 -0.25
N PRO A 49 4.87 5.60 -0.45
CA PRO A 49 5.92 5.94 0.52
C PRO A 49 6.40 7.37 0.32
N TYR A 50 6.49 8.09 1.43
CA TYR A 50 7.08 9.42 1.50
C TYR A 50 8.29 9.39 2.43
N GLU A 51 9.01 10.49 2.52
CA GLU A 51 10.23 10.53 3.32
C GLU A 51 9.99 10.26 4.81
N GLN A 52 8.87 10.72 5.34
CA GLN A 52 8.60 10.66 6.78
C GLN A 52 7.34 9.87 7.14
N TYR A 53 6.65 9.32 6.14
CA TYR A 53 5.45 8.52 6.41
C TYR A 53 5.09 7.66 5.22
N LEU A 54 4.26 6.66 5.48
CA LEU A 54 3.66 5.81 4.46
C LEU A 54 2.18 6.14 4.39
N ALA A 55 1.73 6.65 3.25
CA ALA A 55 0.32 6.92 3.03
C ALA A 55 -0.38 5.63 2.60
N VAL A 56 -1.51 5.34 3.22
CA VAL A 56 -2.32 4.16 2.90
C VAL A 56 -3.69 4.64 2.45
N PHE A 57 -4.06 4.29 1.23
CA PHE A 57 -5.36 4.65 0.67
C PHE A 57 -6.12 3.36 0.37
N ILE A 58 -7.28 3.21 0.98
CA ILE A 58 -8.14 2.03 0.79
C ILE A 58 -9.39 2.45 0.05
N GLU A 59 -9.59 1.89 -1.14
CA GLU A 59 -10.75 2.18 -1.96
C GLU A 59 -11.65 0.94 -1.96
N ASN A 60 -12.80 1.03 -1.31
CA ASN A 60 -13.76 -0.05 -1.26
C ASN A 60 -14.63 -0.06 -2.52
N GLN A 61 -14.92 -1.25 -2.99
CA GLN A 61 -15.81 -1.43 -4.13
C GLN A 61 -17.20 -1.85 -3.70
#